data_577d25cf4eb9722c538abba0d332704d
#
_entry.id   577d25cf4eb9722c538abba0d332704d
#
_cell.length_a   1.000
_cell.length_b   1.000
_cell.length_c   1.000
_cell.angle_alpha   90.00
_cell.angle_beta   90.00
_cell.angle_gamma   90.00
#
_symmetry.space_group_name_H-M   'P 1'
#
loop_
_entity.id
_entity.type
_entity.pdbx_description
1 polymer ?
#
loop_
_entity_poly.entity_id
_entity_poly.type
_entity_poly.pdbx_seq_one_letter_code
_entity_poly.pdbx_strand_id
1 'polypeptide(L)'
;MAYGSKHPYGEIETETTIKNISSDMCRQFYKDYFIPNNSYLIIVGDVNPTVEKQRAAKYFGAWKSGTKLTHTPPAVDMNSKTTLDFVNKSGAVQSVISLTYPVNLKPNDSDKLKARVMNTMFGGFFRSRLNDNLREKHGYTYGVRSSLSDDRFVGRFSAGGSVRNEVTDSSIIEMFKEINRMKTELITDEEYHSVRNVMAGDFGRSLESPQTVANFALNIARFDLPTDYYNNYVQNLMAVSKQDILNMANKYLKPENAHIVVVGNKDIASKLAAFSHDKKVHFYDVYGKPIEMNTETPSLSASQVIDKYVQAIGGIDKVKSVTSVATNMEASLQGMVISMTEKKKIGGKYLQTVSLMGNTLQKQVCDGTKASSSVQGQPQTLTEADIQELKNNSDFCPQLYYSSKGHKLEVKGIEDIEGKKAYQLDITPKVGQKWTEYYDLASGLIIREVKVDGEGENMATMTSDLSDYKEVKGLLVPHKTVISGTMPMPLEAIVKSVKINEEIPDSEFKID
;
A
#
# COMPACT_ATOMS: atom_id res chain seq x y z
N MET A 1 -9.83 -9.00 7.35
CA MET A 1 -11.27 -9.09 7.00
C MET A 1 -11.69 -10.52 6.68
N ALA A 2 -11.30 -11.14 5.55
CA ALA A 2 -11.85 -12.42 5.08
C ALA A 2 -11.86 -13.56 6.10
N TYR A 3 -10.87 -13.69 6.94
CA TYR A 3 -10.75 -14.83 7.88
C TYR A 3 -11.16 -14.50 9.33
N GLY A 4 -11.41 -13.20 9.62
CA GLY A 4 -11.67 -12.73 10.98
C GLY A 4 -10.45 -12.80 11.90
N SER A 5 -10.55 -12.19 13.09
CA SER A 5 -9.45 -12.08 14.05
C SER A 5 -9.16 -13.35 14.86
N LYS A 6 -10.05 -14.34 14.79
CA LYS A 6 -9.89 -15.60 15.55
C LYS A 6 -9.13 -16.68 14.78
N HIS A 7 -9.01 -16.54 13.45
CA HIS A 7 -8.32 -17.51 12.62
C HIS A 7 -6.88 -17.07 12.38
N PRO A 8 -5.87 -17.94 12.42
CA PRO A 8 -4.46 -17.57 12.20
C PRO A 8 -4.21 -16.84 10.88
N TYR A 9 -4.99 -17.15 9.82
CA TYR A 9 -4.88 -16.44 8.53
C TYR A 9 -5.40 -15.00 8.56
N GLY A 10 -6.11 -14.60 9.60
CA GLY A 10 -6.57 -13.23 9.83
C GLY A 10 -5.63 -12.40 10.68
N GLU A 11 -4.54 -12.99 11.16
CA GLU A 11 -3.54 -12.29 11.95
C GLU A 11 -2.77 -11.28 11.10
N ILE A 12 -2.54 -10.09 11.65
CA ILE A 12 -1.82 -9.00 10.97
C ILE A 12 -0.49 -8.79 11.70
N GLU A 13 0.58 -8.80 10.95
CA GLU A 13 1.91 -8.45 11.47
C GLU A 13 1.95 -6.96 11.85
N THR A 14 2.48 -6.69 13.02
CA THR A 14 2.69 -5.32 13.52
C THR A 14 4.12 -5.20 14.05
N GLU A 15 4.62 -3.96 14.19
CA GLU A 15 5.93 -3.70 14.81
C GLU A 15 6.02 -4.34 16.20
N THR A 16 4.93 -4.33 16.95
CA THR A 16 4.87 -4.93 18.28
C THR A 16 4.99 -6.45 18.20
N THR A 17 4.25 -7.12 17.30
CA THR A 17 4.31 -8.57 17.17
C THR A 17 5.68 -9.03 16.69
N ILE A 18 6.30 -8.31 15.76
CA ILE A 18 7.66 -8.60 15.28
C ILE A 18 8.69 -8.44 16.39
N LYS A 19 8.63 -7.32 17.14
CA LYS A 19 9.55 -7.07 18.27
C LYS A 19 9.44 -8.11 19.40
N ASN A 20 8.31 -8.76 19.52
CA ASN A 20 8.08 -9.81 20.53
C ASN A 20 8.72 -11.15 20.15
N ILE A 21 9.19 -11.33 18.90
CA ILE A 21 9.84 -12.58 18.49
C ILE A 21 11.24 -12.64 19.07
N SER A 22 11.49 -13.66 19.90
CA SER A 22 12.82 -13.91 20.49
C SER A 22 13.55 -15.04 19.78
N SER A 23 14.88 -15.09 19.94
CA SER A 23 15.70 -16.20 19.44
C SER A 23 15.28 -17.55 20.03
N ASP A 24 14.80 -17.57 21.29
CA ASP A 24 14.36 -18.81 21.94
C ASP A 24 13.04 -19.30 21.34
N MET A 25 12.11 -18.41 20.99
CA MET A 25 10.90 -18.78 20.24
C MET A 25 11.26 -19.40 18.88
N CYS A 26 12.22 -18.83 18.16
CA CYS A 26 12.69 -19.40 16.89
C CYS A 26 13.33 -20.79 17.08
N ARG A 27 14.15 -20.97 18.10
CA ARG A 27 14.76 -22.27 18.44
C ARG A 27 13.72 -23.32 18.82
N GLN A 28 12.69 -22.90 19.59
CA GLN A 28 11.61 -23.80 19.98
C GLN A 28 10.79 -24.21 18.76
N PHE A 29 10.41 -23.25 17.90
CA PHE A 29 9.71 -23.53 16.63
C PHE A 29 10.51 -24.52 15.76
N TYR A 30 11.83 -24.32 15.64
CA TYR A 30 12.69 -25.24 14.90
C TYR A 30 12.64 -26.64 15.47
N LYS A 31 12.75 -26.82 16.79
CA LYS A 31 12.67 -28.12 17.46
C LYS A 31 11.33 -28.84 17.25
N ASP A 32 10.25 -28.07 17.27
CA ASP A 32 8.90 -28.62 17.24
C ASP A 32 8.46 -29.04 15.83
N TYR A 33 8.89 -28.28 14.81
CA TYR A 33 8.38 -28.45 13.44
C TYR A 33 9.38 -29.05 12.47
N PHE A 34 10.69 -28.87 12.67
CA PHE A 34 11.74 -29.40 11.80
C PHE A 34 12.11 -30.81 12.26
N ILE A 35 11.28 -31.78 11.96
CA ILE A 35 11.43 -33.20 12.28
C ILE A 35 11.21 -34.02 11.00
N PRO A 36 11.90 -35.17 10.82
CA PRO A 36 11.85 -35.93 9.55
C PRO A 36 10.45 -36.40 9.21
N ASN A 37 9.65 -36.82 10.17
CA ASN A 37 8.27 -37.25 9.96
C ASN A 37 7.26 -36.09 9.71
N ASN A 38 7.74 -34.86 9.64
CA ASN A 38 6.99 -33.67 9.18
C ASN A 38 7.62 -33.01 7.95
N SER A 39 8.59 -33.66 7.31
CA SER A 39 9.39 -33.12 6.23
C SER A 39 9.29 -33.93 4.95
N TYR A 40 9.40 -33.26 3.80
CA TYR A 40 9.53 -33.89 2.49
C TYR A 40 10.88 -33.51 1.90
N LEU A 41 11.68 -34.47 1.48
CA LEU A 41 12.88 -34.26 0.68
C LEU A 41 12.60 -34.64 -0.77
N ILE A 42 12.70 -33.65 -1.65
CA ILE A 42 12.47 -33.83 -3.07
C ILE A 42 13.74 -33.47 -3.81
N ILE A 43 14.18 -34.40 -4.67
CA ILE A 43 15.37 -34.22 -5.50
C ILE A 43 14.91 -34.37 -6.96
N VAL A 44 15.20 -33.35 -7.77
CA VAL A 44 14.86 -33.32 -9.18
C VAL A 44 16.06 -32.84 -9.99
N GLY A 45 16.28 -33.46 -11.14
CA GLY A 45 17.39 -33.16 -12.05
C GLY A 45 17.90 -34.40 -12.75
N ASP A 46 19.08 -34.32 -13.36
CA ASP A 46 19.79 -35.47 -13.92
C ASP A 46 20.51 -36.24 -12.80
N VAL A 47 19.74 -37.09 -12.11
CA VAL A 47 20.17 -37.81 -10.90
C VAL A 47 19.84 -39.27 -10.98
N ASN A 48 20.68 -40.12 -10.35
CA ASN A 48 20.38 -41.53 -10.16
C ASN A 48 19.61 -41.77 -8.85
N PRO A 49 18.34 -42.24 -8.89
CA PRO A 49 17.50 -42.37 -7.68
C PRO A 49 18.12 -43.25 -6.60
N THR A 50 18.85 -44.32 -6.97
CA THR A 50 19.51 -45.22 -6.01
C THR A 50 20.63 -44.51 -5.28
N VAL A 51 21.45 -43.75 -5.98
CA VAL A 51 22.57 -42.99 -5.42
C VAL A 51 22.03 -41.89 -4.48
N GLU A 52 21.00 -41.15 -4.92
CA GLU A 52 20.42 -40.08 -4.09
C GLU A 52 19.71 -40.62 -2.86
N LYS A 53 19.07 -41.78 -2.94
CA LYS A 53 18.51 -42.48 -1.78
C LYS A 53 19.57 -42.83 -0.74
N GLN A 54 20.72 -43.37 -1.20
CA GLN A 54 21.86 -43.66 -0.31
C GLN A 54 22.43 -42.38 0.30
N ARG A 55 22.57 -41.34 -0.50
CA ARG A 55 23.05 -40.03 -0.06
C ARG A 55 22.09 -39.39 0.97
N ALA A 56 20.80 -39.42 0.72
CA ALA A 56 19.78 -38.97 1.67
C ALA A 56 19.83 -39.75 3.00
N ALA A 57 19.95 -41.09 2.93
CA ALA A 57 20.11 -41.93 4.12
C ALA A 57 21.39 -41.59 4.91
N LYS A 58 22.49 -41.33 4.21
CA LYS A 58 23.76 -40.95 4.84
C LYS A 58 23.65 -39.62 5.63
N TYR A 59 23.05 -38.63 5.03
CA TYR A 59 22.99 -37.25 5.63
C TYR A 59 21.83 -37.06 6.60
N PHE A 60 20.71 -37.70 6.37
CA PHE A 60 19.49 -37.51 7.18
C PHE A 60 19.08 -38.74 7.98
N GLY A 61 19.73 -39.90 7.80
CA GLY A 61 19.37 -41.12 8.48
C GLY A 61 19.51 -41.10 10.00
N ALA A 62 20.39 -40.26 10.54
CA ALA A 62 20.55 -40.03 11.98
C ALA A 62 19.54 -38.99 12.55
N TRP A 63 18.76 -38.33 11.69
CA TRP A 63 17.79 -37.31 12.12
C TRP A 63 16.61 -38.00 12.80
N LYS A 64 16.43 -37.75 14.10
CA LYS A 64 15.43 -38.45 14.93
C LYS A 64 14.03 -37.87 14.69
N SER A 65 13.08 -38.77 14.48
CA SER A 65 11.67 -38.42 14.44
C SER A 65 11.20 -37.82 15.78
N GLY A 66 10.28 -36.88 15.67
CA GLY A 66 9.66 -36.22 16.82
C GLY A 66 8.13 -36.39 16.83
N THR A 67 7.47 -35.77 17.80
CA THR A 67 6.02 -35.71 17.85
C THR A 67 5.53 -34.69 16.85
N LYS A 68 4.79 -35.13 15.82
CA LYS A 68 4.18 -34.25 14.86
C LYS A 68 3.05 -33.48 15.53
N LEU A 69 3.22 -32.16 15.65
CA LEU A 69 2.18 -31.27 16.13
C LEU A 69 1.11 -31.09 15.03
N THR A 70 -0.13 -31.24 15.43
CA THR A 70 -1.29 -31.01 14.57
C THR A 70 -2.07 -29.81 15.10
N HIS A 71 -2.37 -28.85 14.21
CA HIS A 71 -3.17 -27.69 14.54
C HIS A 71 -4.46 -27.73 13.74
N THR A 72 -5.57 -27.57 14.44
CA THR A 72 -6.88 -27.38 13.82
C THR A 72 -7.29 -25.95 14.12
N PRO A 73 -7.15 -25.03 13.18
CA PRO A 73 -7.61 -23.66 13.40
C PRO A 73 -9.12 -23.63 13.59
N PRO A 74 -9.65 -22.65 14.32
CA PRO A 74 -11.09 -22.47 14.44
C PRO A 74 -11.72 -22.27 13.05
N ALA A 75 -12.99 -22.67 12.91
CA ALA A 75 -13.71 -22.44 11.67
C ALA A 75 -13.83 -20.93 11.41
N VAL A 76 -13.70 -20.54 10.16
CA VAL A 76 -13.94 -19.16 9.74
C VAL A 76 -15.43 -18.94 9.62
N ASP A 77 -15.92 -17.85 10.19
CA ASP A 77 -17.29 -17.42 9.98
C ASP A 77 -17.46 -17.00 8.52
N MET A 78 -18.29 -17.73 7.79
CA MET A 78 -18.65 -17.35 6.43
C MET A 78 -19.54 -16.14 6.51
N ASN A 79 -19.06 -14.97 6.08
CA ASN A 79 -19.86 -13.76 6.05
C ASN A 79 -21.16 -14.02 5.27
N SER A 80 -22.27 -13.66 5.84
CA SER A 80 -23.61 -13.87 5.22
C SER A 80 -24.18 -12.63 4.53
N LYS A 81 -23.46 -11.50 4.63
CA LYS A 81 -23.90 -10.20 4.12
C LYS A 81 -22.72 -9.39 3.66
N THR A 82 -22.90 -8.65 2.59
CA THR A 82 -21.88 -7.74 2.07
C THR A 82 -21.66 -6.57 3.01
N THR A 83 -20.41 -6.29 3.36
CA THR A 83 -20.00 -5.12 4.11
C THR A 83 -19.10 -4.21 3.28
N LEU A 84 -19.12 -2.93 3.58
CA LEU A 84 -18.13 -1.99 3.06
C LEU A 84 -17.19 -1.57 4.19
N ASP A 85 -15.96 -1.99 4.07
CA ASP A 85 -14.90 -1.80 5.06
C ASP A 85 -13.88 -0.80 4.49
N PHE A 86 -13.72 0.34 5.15
CA PHE A 86 -12.94 1.46 4.62
C PHE A 86 -11.75 1.78 5.52
N VAL A 87 -10.57 1.90 4.91
CA VAL A 87 -9.36 2.41 5.56
C VAL A 87 -9.01 3.75 4.95
N ASN A 88 -9.01 4.80 5.76
CA ASN A 88 -8.65 6.13 5.28
C ASN A 88 -7.15 6.23 5.02
N LYS A 89 -6.80 6.66 3.81
CA LYS A 89 -5.46 7.10 3.43
C LYS A 89 -5.58 8.52 2.91
N SER A 90 -5.36 9.49 3.79
CA SER A 90 -5.45 10.90 3.47
C SER A 90 -4.52 11.26 2.32
N GLY A 91 -4.99 12.10 1.41
CA GLY A 91 -4.24 12.50 0.22
C GLY A 91 -4.10 11.43 -0.86
N ALA A 92 -4.64 10.21 -0.67
CA ALA A 92 -4.60 9.20 -1.72
C ALA A 92 -5.35 9.69 -2.97
N VAL A 93 -4.68 9.62 -4.12
CA VAL A 93 -5.26 9.99 -5.44
C VAL A 93 -5.96 8.81 -6.11
N GLN A 94 -5.70 7.61 -5.62
CA GLN A 94 -6.32 6.37 -6.05
C GLN A 94 -6.87 5.60 -4.85
N SER A 95 -7.90 4.82 -5.11
CA SER A 95 -8.45 3.85 -4.17
C SER A 95 -8.01 2.44 -4.55
N VAL A 96 -7.64 1.65 -3.55
CA VAL A 96 -7.46 0.20 -3.72
C VAL A 96 -8.75 -0.49 -3.30
N ILE A 97 -9.38 -1.19 -4.21
CA ILE A 97 -10.58 -1.99 -3.96
C ILE A 97 -10.19 -3.45 -3.83
N SER A 98 -10.70 -4.14 -2.84
CA SER A 98 -10.60 -5.59 -2.67
C SER A 98 -11.93 -6.18 -2.24
N LEU A 99 -12.57 -6.90 -3.14
CA LEU A 99 -13.72 -7.74 -2.83
C LEU A 99 -13.21 -9.09 -2.34
N THR A 100 -13.48 -9.52 -1.11
CA THR A 100 -12.88 -10.75 -0.56
C THR A 100 -13.83 -11.48 0.38
N TYR A 101 -13.73 -12.81 0.38
CA TYR A 101 -14.43 -13.72 1.31
C TYR A 101 -13.77 -15.10 1.36
N PRO A 102 -13.95 -15.86 2.44
CA PRO A 102 -13.45 -17.23 2.53
C PRO A 102 -14.27 -18.17 1.65
N VAL A 103 -13.62 -19.22 1.15
CA VAL A 103 -14.27 -20.27 0.34
C VAL A 103 -13.87 -21.66 0.83
N ASN A 104 -14.79 -22.59 0.72
CA ASN A 104 -14.48 -23.99 0.99
C ASN A 104 -14.06 -24.69 -0.32
N LEU A 105 -12.78 -24.53 -0.68
CA LEU A 105 -12.14 -25.20 -1.79
C LEU A 105 -10.86 -25.85 -1.30
N LYS A 106 -10.77 -27.17 -1.38
CA LYS A 106 -9.60 -27.92 -0.92
C LYS A 106 -8.65 -28.24 -2.07
N PRO A 107 -7.34 -28.48 -1.77
CA PRO A 107 -6.35 -28.82 -2.80
C PRO A 107 -6.66 -30.07 -3.61
N ASN A 108 -7.39 -31.03 -3.04
CA ASN A 108 -7.83 -32.29 -3.69
C ASN A 108 -9.31 -32.29 -4.13
N ASP A 109 -9.97 -31.13 -4.10
CA ASP A 109 -11.36 -31.01 -4.55
C ASP A 109 -11.47 -31.23 -6.07
N SER A 110 -12.47 -31.98 -6.50
CA SER A 110 -12.77 -32.23 -7.91
C SER A 110 -13.12 -30.95 -8.68
N ASP A 111 -13.59 -29.92 -7.98
CA ASP A 111 -13.90 -28.62 -8.58
C ASP A 111 -12.67 -27.77 -8.86
N LYS A 112 -11.53 -28.08 -8.25
CA LYS A 112 -10.34 -27.21 -8.25
C LYS A 112 -9.95 -26.75 -9.66
N LEU A 113 -9.83 -27.66 -10.62
CA LEU A 113 -9.45 -27.29 -11.98
C LEU A 113 -10.52 -26.43 -12.66
N LYS A 114 -11.79 -26.80 -12.53
CA LYS A 114 -12.92 -26.07 -13.11
C LYS A 114 -13.06 -24.67 -12.50
N ALA A 115 -12.91 -24.56 -11.19
CA ALA A 115 -12.92 -23.30 -10.45
C ALA A 115 -11.74 -22.40 -10.85
N ARG A 116 -10.57 -22.99 -11.12
CA ARG A 116 -9.40 -22.26 -11.63
C ARG A 116 -9.65 -21.73 -13.04
N VAL A 117 -10.26 -22.52 -13.94
CA VAL A 117 -10.63 -22.05 -15.29
C VAL A 117 -11.61 -20.89 -15.21
N MET A 118 -12.64 -21.03 -14.38
CA MET A 118 -13.62 -19.96 -14.12
C MET A 118 -12.94 -18.68 -13.62
N ASN A 119 -12.09 -18.76 -12.60
CA ASN A 119 -11.41 -17.59 -12.06
C ASN A 119 -10.42 -16.98 -13.06
N THR A 120 -9.73 -17.79 -13.86
CA THR A 120 -8.84 -17.30 -14.91
C THR A 120 -9.63 -16.46 -15.92
N MET A 121 -10.80 -16.93 -16.36
CA MET A 121 -11.68 -16.18 -17.26
C MET A 121 -12.21 -14.89 -16.62
N PHE A 122 -12.55 -14.93 -15.34
CA PHE A 122 -13.12 -13.79 -14.63
C PHE A 122 -12.10 -12.66 -14.42
N GLY A 123 -10.91 -12.96 -13.87
CA GLY A 123 -9.89 -11.94 -13.55
C GLY A 123 -8.45 -12.46 -13.45
N GLY A 124 -8.21 -13.73 -13.84
CA GLY A 124 -6.92 -14.37 -13.64
C GLY A 124 -5.87 -14.11 -14.73
N PHE A 125 -6.22 -13.50 -15.86
CA PHE A 125 -5.28 -13.16 -16.92
C PHE A 125 -5.60 -11.81 -17.57
N PHE A 126 -4.75 -11.36 -18.49
CA PHE A 126 -4.81 -10.01 -19.04
C PHE A 126 -6.11 -9.72 -19.80
N ARG A 127 -6.57 -10.65 -20.64
CA ARG A 127 -7.85 -10.57 -21.38
C ARG A 127 -9.03 -11.21 -20.62
N SER A 128 -9.02 -11.07 -19.30
CA SER A 128 -10.12 -11.50 -18.46
C SER A 128 -11.27 -10.49 -18.49
N ARG A 129 -12.50 -10.95 -18.19
CA ARG A 129 -13.69 -10.08 -18.21
C ARG A 129 -13.54 -8.83 -17.35
N LEU A 130 -12.90 -8.92 -16.18
CA LEU A 130 -12.65 -7.76 -15.34
C LEU A 130 -11.72 -6.72 -15.99
N ASN A 131 -10.63 -7.17 -16.62
CA ASN A 131 -9.72 -6.25 -17.30
C ASN A 131 -10.36 -5.68 -18.58
N ASP A 132 -11.01 -6.50 -19.39
CA ASP A 132 -11.69 -6.02 -20.60
C ASP A 132 -12.75 -4.96 -20.27
N ASN A 133 -13.47 -5.11 -19.13
CA ASN A 133 -14.44 -4.12 -18.68
C ASN A 133 -13.78 -2.88 -18.06
N LEU A 134 -13.07 -3.06 -16.93
CA LEU A 134 -12.62 -1.91 -16.14
C LEU A 134 -11.42 -1.18 -16.76
N ARG A 135 -10.53 -1.91 -17.44
CA ARG A 135 -9.34 -1.33 -18.07
C ARG A 135 -9.61 -0.90 -19.50
N GLU A 136 -9.98 -1.84 -20.38
CA GLU A 136 -10.04 -1.57 -21.82
C GLU A 136 -11.28 -0.72 -22.18
N LYS A 137 -12.45 -1.06 -21.65
CA LYS A 137 -13.70 -0.38 -21.99
C LYS A 137 -13.87 0.94 -21.23
N HIS A 138 -13.57 0.98 -19.94
CA HIS A 138 -13.85 2.12 -19.07
C HIS A 138 -12.62 2.96 -18.72
N GLY A 139 -11.39 2.44 -18.81
CA GLY A 139 -10.18 3.16 -18.45
C GLY A 139 -10.11 3.55 -16.97
N TYR A 140 -10.75 2.77 -16.07
CA TYR A 140 -10.81 3.09 -14.64
C TYR A 140 -9.53 2.71 -13.90
N THR A 141 -8.75 1.79 -14.46
CA THR A 141 -7.58 1.14 -13.83
C THR A 141 -6.57 0.71 -14.87
N TYR A 142 -5.31 0.50 -14.45
CA TYR A 142 -4.29 -0.20 -15.23
C TYR A 142 -4.40 -1.73 -15.18
N GLY A 143 -5.15 -2.25 -14.22
CA GLY A 143 -5.44 -3.67 -14.13
C GLY A 143 -6.20 -4.04 -12.89
N VAL A 144 -7.13 -4.97 -13.08
CA VAL A 144 -7.90 -5.63 -12.02
C VAL A 144 -7.64 -7.13 -12.11
N ARG A 145 -7.49 -7.76 -10.97
CA ARG A 145 -7.24 -9.19 -10.90
C ARG A 145 -8.21 -9.88 -9.97
N SER A 146 -8.46 -11.16 -10.23
CA SER A 146 -9.10 -12.05 -9.27
C SER A 146 -8.22 -13.24 -8.95
N SER A 147 -8.40 -13.77 -7.74
CA SER A 147 -7.76 -14.99 -7.26
C SER A 147 -8.78 -15.83 -6.52
N LEU A 148 -8.81 -17.12 -6.83
CA LEU A 148 -9.57 -18.13 -6.09
C LEU A 148 -8.57 -19.18 -5.60
N SER A 149 -8.17 -19.10 -4.35
CA SER A 149 -7.20 -20.00 -3.73
C SER A 149 -7.88 -21.20 -3.09
N ASP A 150 -7.29 -22.37 -3.27
CA ASP A 150 -7.57 -23.55 -2.47
C ASP A 150 -6.64 -23.64 -1.26
N ASP A 151 -7.11 -24.20 -0.15
CA ASP A 151 -6.32 -24.39 1.05
C ASP A 151 -6.80 -25.59 1.86
N ARG A 152 -5.91 -26.17 2.70
CA ARG A 152 -6.24 -27.31 3.59
C ARG A 152 -7.33 -26.97 4.58
N PHE A 153 -7.36 -25.74 5.08
CA PHE A 153 -8.31 -25.30 6.09
C PHE A 153 -9.43 -24.46 5.45
N VAL A 154 -9.07 -23.35 4.83
CA VAL A 154 -10.02 -22.43 4.21
C VAL A 154 -9.35 -21.67 3.08
N GLY A 155 -9.89 -21.79 1.86
CA GLY A 155 -9.48 -21.00 0.71
C GLY A 155 -10.05 -19.57 0.77
N ARG A 156 -9.71 -18.77 -0.24
CA ARG A 156 -10.14 -17.38 -0.34
C ARG A 156 -10.42 -16.99 -1.78
N PHE A 157 -11.51 -16.29 -1.97
CA PHE A 157 -11.71 -15.49 -3.17
C PHE A 157 -11.30 -14.04 -2.89
N SER A 158 -10.66 -13.43 -3.88
CA SER A 158 -10.44 -11.99 -3.89
C SER A 158 -10.48 -11.45 -5.32
N ALA A 159 -11.02 -10.26 -5.50
CA ALA A 159 -10.98 -9.53 -6.77
C ALA A 159 -10.79 -8.04 -6.48
N GLY A 160 -9.91 -7.36 -7.23
CA GLY A 160 -9.66 -5.96 -7.00
C GLY A 160 -8.45 -5.40 -7.74
N GLY A 161 -8.19 -4.12 -7.48
CA GLY A 161 -7.10 -3.35 -8.07
C GLY A 161 -7.15 -1.89 -7.64
N SER A 162 -6.23 -1.10 -8.16
CA SER A 162 -6.19 0.35 -7.92
C SER A 162 -6.99 1.07 -8.99
N VAL A 163 -7.85 2.01 -8.59
CA VAL A 163 -8.69 2.82 -9.47
C VAL A 163 -8.59 4.29 -9.06
N ARG A 164 -8.88 5.22 -9.98
CA ARG A 164 -8.99 6.63 -9.60
C ARG A 164 -10.14 6.83 -8.61
N ASN A 165 -9.97 7.76 -7.66
CA ASN A 165 -10.94 8.00 -6.58
C ASN A 165 -12.35 8.29 -7.10
N GLU A 166 -12.45 9.10 -8.16
CA GLU A 166 -13.74 9.52 -8.73
C GLU A 166 -14.56 8.39 -9.36
N VAL A 167 -13.93 7.26 -9.69
CA VAL A 167 -14.56 6.10 -10.33
C VAL A 167 -14.61 4.86 -9.42
N THR A 168 -14.36 5.03 -8.11
CA THR A 168 -14.34 3.92 -7.16
C THR A 168 -15.69 3.20 -7.08
N ASP A 169 -16.78 3.96 -6.96
CA ASP A 169 -18.16 3.44 -6.95
C ASP A 169 -18.52 2.74 -8.26
N SER A 170 -18.23 3.39 -9.38
CA SER A 170 -18.47 2.85 -10.72
C SER A 170 -17.67 1.56 -10.95
N SER A 171 -16.45 1.49 -10.45
CA SER A 171 -15.61 0.27 -10.52
C SER A 171 -16.22 -0.89 -9.75
N ILE A 172 -16.75 -0.64 -8.55
CA ILE A 172 -17.45 -1.67 -7.75
C ILE A 172 -18.71 -2.15 -8.49
N ILE A 173 -19.48 -1.23 -9.09
CA ILE A 173 -20.67 -1.58 -9.89
C ILE A 173 -20.29 -2.49 -11.06
N GLU A 174 -19.26 -2.13 -11.82
CA GLU A 174 -18.82 -2.92 -12.96
C GLU A 174 -18.28 -4.29 -12.53
N MET A 175 -17.56 -4.38 -11.40
CA MET A 175 -17.14 -5.67 -10.85
C MET A 175 -18.35 -6.57 -10.52
N PHE A 176 -19.40 -6.03 -9.91
CA PHE A 176 -20.61 -6.79 -9.64
C PHE A 176 -21.38 -7.19 -10.91
N LYS A 177 -21.39 -6.34 -11.94
CA LYS A 177 -21.97 -6.68 -13.24
C LYS A 177 -21.23 -7.88 -13.88
N GLU A 178 -19.89 -7.88 -13.87
CA GLU A 178 -19.12 -8.99 -14.42
C GLU A 178 -19.30 -10.28 -13.60
N ILE A 179 -19.40 -10.19 -12.27
CA ILE A 179 -19.75 -11.34 -11.43
C ILE A 179 -21.13 -11.89 -11.85
N ASN A 180 -22.12 -11.02 -12.01
CA ASN A 180 -23.46 -11.46 -12.41
C ASN A 180 -23.45 -12.10 -13.81
N ARG A 181 -22.75 -11.51 -14.79
CA ARG A 181 -22.61 -12.10 -16.14
C ARG A 181 -21.96 -13.47 -16.09
N MET A 182 -20.92 -13.66 -15.26
CA MET A 182 -20.31 -14.98 -15.06
C MET A 182 -21.27 -16.02 -14.50
N LYS A 183 -22.26 -15.60 -13.70
CA LYS A 183 -23.26 -16.47 -13.05
C LYS A 183 -24.48 -16.75 -13.91
N THR A 184 -24.77 -15.92 -14.90
CA THR A 184 -26.02 -15.98 -15.68
C THR A 184 -25.82 -16.30 -17.16
N GLU A 185 -24.61 -16.04 -17.70
CA GLU A 185 -24.32 -16.19 -19.11
C GLU A 185 -23.21 -17.23 -19.35
N LEU A 186 -23.41 -18.08 -20.34
CA LEU A 186 -22.30 -18.91 -20.83
C LEU A 186 -21.22 -18.00 -21.46
N ILE A 187 -19.97 -18.36 -21.25
CA ILE A 187 -18.86 -17.69 -21.93
C ILE A 187 -18.93 -17.94 -23.45
N THR A 188 -18.47 -16.97 -24.24
CA THR A 188 -18.41 -17.08 -25.70
C THR A 188 -17.40 -18.15 -26.14
N ASP A 189 -17.46 -18.56 -27.41
CA ASP A 189 -16.46 -19.50 -27.94
C ASP A 189 -15.07 -18.90 -27.94
N GLU A 190 -14.94 -17.59 -28.22
CA GLU A 190 -13.67 -16.89 -28.20
C GLU A 190 -13.06 -16.86 -26.77
N GLU A 191 -13.83 -16.48 -25.77
CA GLU A 191 -13.43 -16.50 -24.35
C GLU A 191 -13.01 -17.91 -23.92
N TYR A 192 -13.80 -18.92 -24.33
CA TYR A 192 -13.56 -20.32 -23.98
C TYR A 192 -12.26 -20.85 -24.57
N HIS A 193 -12.00 -20.59 -25.85
CA HIS A 193 -10.73 -20.96 -26.48
C HIS A 193 -9.56 -20.20 -25.91
N SER A 194 -9.73 -18.90 -25.66
CA SER A 194 -8.68 -18.02 -25.09
C SER A 194 -8.20 -18.53 -23.73
N VAL A 195 -9.12 -18.75 -22.78
CA VAL A 195 -8.74 -19.18 -21.42
C VAL A 195 -8.04 -20.53 -21.41
N ARG A 196 -8.53 -21.49 -22.21
CA ARG A 196 -7.92 -22.82 -22.27
C ARG A 196 -6.52 -22.80 -22.88
N ASN A 197 -6.33 -22.03 -23.95
CA ASN A 197 -5.04 -21.89 -24.61
C ASN A 197 -4.00 -21.22 -23.71
N VAL A 198 -4.39 -20.15 -23.02
CA VAL A 198 -3.51 -19.50 -22.04
C VAL A 198 -3.11 -20.46 -20.93
N MET A 199 -4.05 -21.18 -20.34
CA MET A 199 -3.75 -22.10 -19.23
C MET A 199 -2.91 -23.30 -19.69
N ALA A 200 -3.16 -23.84 -20.89
CA ALA A 200 -2.36 -24.92 -21.45
C ALA A 200 -0.94 -24.46 -21.77
N GLY A 201 -0.81 -23.25 -22.35
CA GLY A 201 0.48 -22.65 -22.65
C GLY A 201 1.30 -22.33 -21.39
N ASP A 202 0.66 -21.80 -20.35
CA ASP A 202 1.30 -21.54 -19.06
C ASP A 202 1.76 -22.83 -18.39
N PHE A 203 0.94 -23.87 -18.45
CA PHE A 203 1.31 -25.20 -17.95
C PHE A 203 2.53 -25.74 -18.70
N GLY A 204 2.53 -25.70 -20.03
CA GLY A 204 3.65 -26.16 -20.84
C GLY A 204 4.94 -25.43 -20.52
N ARG A 205 4.91 -24.07 -20.47
CA ARG A 205 6.07 -23.26 -20.07
C ARG A 205 6.56 -23.56 -18.66
N SER A 206 5.65 -23.84 -17.73
CA SER A 206 6.03 -24.13 -16.35
C SER A 206 6.86 -25.41 -16.21
N LEU A 207 6.73 -26.36 -17.13
CA LEU A 207 7.46 -27.62 -17.13
C LEU A 207 8.96 -27.44 -17.47
N GLU A 208 9.36 -26.34 -18.05
CA GLU A 208 10.77 -26.01 -18.29
C GLU A 208 11.57 -25.84 -16.98
N SER A 209 10.89 -25.55 -15.89
CA SER A 209 11.52 -25.38 -14.57
C SER A 209 11.55 -26.69 -13.77
N PRO A 210 12.74 -27.21 -13.41
CA PRO A 210 12.83 -28.36 -12.50
C PRO A 210 12.09 -28.17 -11.18
N GLN A 211 12.03 -26.94 -10.68
CA GLN A 211 11.29 -26.59 -9.46
C GLN A 211 9.78 -26.88 -9.59
N THR A 212 9.22 -26.69 -10.78
CA THR A 212 7.80 -27.00 -11.02
C THR A 212 7.55 -28.50 -10.86
N VAL A 213 8.44 -29.34 -11.41
CA VAL A 213 8.35 -30.81 -11.29
C VAL A 213 8.49 -31.23 -9.82
N ALA A 214 9.42 -30.59 -9.08
CA ALA A 214 9.56 -30.82 -7.64
C ALA A 214 8.28 -30.45 -6.88
N ASN A 215 7.66 -29.32 -7.21
CA ASN A 215 6.39 -28.89 -6.61
C ASN A 215 5.23 -29.83 -6.95
N PHE A 216 5.20 -30.41 -8.14
CA PHE A 216 4.19 -31.42 -8.52
C PHE A 216 4.30 -32.65 -7.62
N ALA A 217 5.51 -33.18 -7.44
CA ALA A 217 5.74 -34.32 -6.56
C ALA A 217 5.34 -34.01 -5.10
N LEU A 218 5.71 -32.81 -4.62
CA LEU A 218 5.32 -32.33 -3.30
C LEU A 218 3.81 -32.24 -3.14
N ASN A 219 3.11 -31.67 -4.10
CA ASN A 219 1.66 -31.49 -4.05
C ASN A 219 0.92 -32.82 -4.08
N ILE A 220 1.38 -33.78 -4.90
CA ILE A 220 0.83 -35.15 -4.91
C ILE A 220 0.93 -35.77 -3.53
N ALA A 221 2.12 -35.74 -2.91
CA ALA A 221 2.36 -36.32 -1.61
C ALA A 221 1.66 -35.56 -0.45
N ARG A 222 1.62 -34.20 -0.51
CA ARG A 222 1.09 -33.34 0.55
C ARG A 222 -0.44 -33.29 0.58
N PHE A 223 -1.06 -33.34 -0.59
CA PHE A 223 -2.49 -33.14 -0.75
C PHE A 223 -3.24 -34.42 -1.16
N ASP A 224 -2.54 -35.56 -1.16
CA ASP A 224 -3.10 -36.86 -1.54
C ASP A 224 -3.78 -36.81 -2.91
N LEU A 225 -3.07 -36.23 -3.90
CA LEU A 225 -3.53 -36.16 -5.26
C LEU A 225 -3.24 -37.49 -5.99
N PRO A 226 -4.04 -37.86 -7.03
CA PRO A 226 -3.69 -38.95 -7.92
C PRO A 226 -2.27 -38.82 -8.47
N THR A 227 -1.53 -39.90 -8.58
CA THR A 227 -0.14 -39.90 -9.07
C THR A 227 -0.02 -39.40 -10.53
N ASP A 228 -1.07 -39.52 -11.31
CA ASP A 228 -1.20 -39.05 -12.69
C ASP A 228 -1.86 -37.67 -12.85
N TYR A 229 -2.13 -36.98 -11.72
CA TYR A 229 -2.85 -35.70 -11.70
C TYR A 229 -2.28 -34.69 -12.68
N TYR A 230 -0.98 -34.48 -12.68
CA TYR A 230 -0.33 -33.53 -13.58
C TYR A 230 -0.10 -34.09 -14.99
N ASN A 231 0.02 -35.38 -15.17
CA ASN A 231 0.10 -36.02 -16.47
C ASN A 231 -1.20 -35.83 -17.28
N ASN A 232 -2.33 -35.85 -16.59
CA ASN A 232 -3.65 -35.69 -17.19
C ASN A 232 -4.12 -34.22 -17.18
N TYR A 233 -3.32 -33.28 -16.71
CA TYR A 233 -3.73 -31.89 -16.48
C TYR A 233 -4.31 -31.24 -17.75
N VAL A 234 -3.60 -31.30 -18.88
CA VAL A 234 -4.06 -30.69 -20.14
C VAL A 234 -5.32 -31.41 -20.66
N GLN A 235 -5.38 -32.69 -20.58
CA GLN A 235 -6.59 -33.46 -20.99
C GLN A 235 -7.81 -33.06 -20.16
N ASN A 236 -7.65 -32.98 -18.84
CA ASN A 236 -8.71 -32.58 -17.92
C ASN A 236 -9.09 -31.10 -18.13
N LEU A 237 -8.11 -30.21 -18.40
CA LEU A 237 -8.37 -28.81 -18.74
C LEU A 237 -9.22 -28.70 -20.02
N MET A 238 -8.88 -29.49 -21.06
CA MET A 238 -9.62 -29.51 -22.32
C MET A 238 -11.02 -30.11 -22.17
N ALA A 239 -11.27 -30.90 -21.16
CA ALA A 239 -12.58 -31.50 -20.87
C ALA A 239 -13.52 -30.55 -20.08
N VAL A 240 -12.99 -29.44 -19.50
CA VAL A 240 -13.84 -28.47 -18.81
C VAL A 240 -14.79 -27.80 -19.80
N SER A 241 -16.07 -27.91 -19.58
CA SER A 241 -17.13 -27.36 -20.46
C SER A 241 -17.46 -25.91 -20.07
N LYS A 242 -18.13 -25.15 -20.95
CA LYS A 242 -18.71 -23.83 -20.63
C LYS A 242 -19.72 -23.91 -19.50
N GLN A 243 -20.48 -25.03 -19.45
CA GLN A 243 -21.44 -25.26 -18.37
C GLN A 243 -20.73 -25.48 -17.01
N ASP A 244 -19.58 -26.17 -17.00
CA ASP A 244 -18.77 -26.30 -15.79
C ASP A 244 -18.33 -24.92 -15.29
N ILE A 245 -17.89 -24.04 -16.17
CA ILE A 245 -17.47 -22.66 -15.82
C ILE A 245 -18.65 -21.89 -15.20
N LEU A 246 -19.84 -21.95 -15.79
CA LEU A 246 -21.05 -21.33 -15.25
C LEU A 246 -21.41 -21.90 -13.87
N ASN A 247 -21.32 -23.22 -13.71
CA ASN A 247 -21.60 -23.89 -12.44
C ASN A 247 -20.60 -23.47 -11.37
N MET A 248 -19.32 -23.34 -11.71
CA MET A 248 -18.29 -22.86 -10.77
C MET A 248 -18.49 -21.38 -10.40
N ALA A 249 -18.91 -20.56 -11.35
CA ALA A 249 -19.25 -19.15 -11.05
C ALA A 249 -20.42 -19.07 -10.05
N ASN A 250 -21.47 -19.88 -10.25
CA ASN A 250 -22.59 -19.93 -9.32
C ASN A 250 -22.21 -20.49 -7.94
N LYS A 251 -21.25 -21.42 -7.88
CA LYS A 251 -20.79 -22.00 -6.61
C LYS A 251 -19.85 -21.08 -5.85
N TYR A 252 -18.90 -20.42 -6.50
CA TYR A 252 -17.77 -19.75 -5.87
C TYR A 252 -17.82 -18.22 -5.95
N LEU A 253 -18.54 -17.60 -6.90
CA LEU A 253 -18.70 -16.15 -6.91
C LEU A 253 -19.91 -15.75 -6.06
N LYS A 254 -19.62 -15.26 -4.86
CA LYS A 254 -20.60 -14.95 -3.81
C LYS A 254 -20.53 -13.47 -3.39
N PRO A 255 -20.93 -12.53 -4.28
CA PRO A 255 -20.86 -11.11 -3.96
C PRO A 255 -21.68 -10.74 -2.72
N GLU A 256 -22.74 -11.48 -2.45
CA GLU A 256 -23.62 -11.32 -1.29
C GLU A 256 -22.92 -11.58 0.06
N ASN A 257 -21.76 -12.24 0.05
CA ASN A 257 -20.98 -12.61 1.24
C ASN A 257 -19.67 -11.80 1.36
N ALA A 258 -19.52 -10.74 0.59
CA ALA A 258 -18.22 -10.10 0.43
C ALA A 258 -17.92 -9.04 1.48
N HIS A 259 -16.68 -8.99 1.91
CA HIS A 259 -16.06 -7.77 2.40
C HIS A 259 -15.57 -6.95 1.20
N ILE A 260 -16.14 -5.76 1.01
CA ILE A 260 -15.63 -4.77 0.06
C ILE A 260 -14.69 -3.87 0.83
N VAL A 261 -13.40 -4.19 0.80
CA VAL A 261 -12.37 -3.39 1.46
C VAL A 261 -11.90 -2.31 0.51
N VAL A 262 -11.98 -1.06 0.94
CA VAL A 262 -11.49 0.10 0.19
C VAL A 262 -10.46 0.84 1.01
N VAL A 263 -9.28 1.02 0.45
CA VAL A 263 -8.24 1.88 1.01
C VAL A 263 -8.12 3.10 0.11
N GLY A 264 -8.45 4.28 0.62
CA GLY A 264 -8.49 5.51 -0.19
C GLY A 264 -8.77 6.76 0.63
N ASN A 265 -8.98 7.88 -0.04
CA ASN A 265 -9.36 9.12 0.62
C ASN A 265 -10.82 9.03 1.14
N LYS A 266 -11.03 9.37 2.42
CA LYS A 266 -12.35 9.33 3.06
C LYS A 266 -13.43 10.16 2.36
N ASP A 267 -13.05 11.17 1.55
CA ASP A 267 -14.00 12.03 0.83
C ASP A 267 -14.94 11.24 -0.11
N ILE A 268 -14.50 10.06 -0.56
CA ILE A 268 -15.32 9.19 -1.41
C ILE A 268 -16.19 8.21 -0.61
N ALA A 269 -15.93 8.03 0.69
CA ALA A 269 -16.49 6.94 1.48
C ALA A 269 -18.04 6.99 1.53
N SER A 270 -18.63 8.20 1.65
CA SER A 270 -20.07 8.37 1.72
C SER A 270 -20.83 7.80 0.51
N LYS A 271 -20.23 7.91 -0.69
CA LYS A 271 -20.81 7.38 -1.94
C LYS A 271 -20.85 5.84 -1.96
N LEU A 272 -20.00 5.22 -1.15
CA LEU A 272 -19.81 3.77 -1.13
C LEU A 272 -20.76 3.05 -0.15
N ALA A 273 -21.42 3.77 0.74
CA ALA A 273 -22.33 3.21 1.75
C ALA A 273 -23.43 2.32 1.14
N ALA A 274 -23.88 2.64 -0.08
CA ALA A 274 -24.89 1.89 -0.79
C ALA A 274 -24.53 0.42 -1.05
N PHE A 275 -23.24 0.08 -1.09
CA PHE A 275 -22.75 -1.27 -1.34
C PHE A 275 -22.75 -2.16 -0.08
N SER A 276 -22.86 -1.59 1.10
CA SER A 276 -23.05 -2.36 2.34
C SER A 276 -24.52 -2.74 2.53
N HIS A 277 -24.77 -3.93 3.09
CA HIS A 277 -26.11 -4.40 3.40
C HIS A 277 -26.86 -3.49 4.38
N ASP A 278 -26.15 -2.88 5.32
CA ASP A 278 -26.69 -1.97 6.35
C ASP A 278 -26.62 -0.49 5.94
N LYS A 279 -26.20 -0.21 4.69
CA LYS A 279 -26.03 1.14 4.15
C LYS A 279 -25.05 2.00 4.94
N LYS A 280 -24.07 1.37 5.59
CA LYS A 280 -23.01 2.04 6.36
C LYS A 280 -21.63 1.72 5.79
N VAL A 281 -20.73 2.65 6.01
CA VAL A 281 -19.28 2.45 5.80
C VAL A 281 -18.67 2.12 7.16
N HIS A 282 -18.03 0.97 7.26
CA HIS A 282 -17.31 0.55 8.46
C HIS A 282 -15.85 0.98 8.34
N PHE A 283 -15.41 1.86 9.22
CA PHE A 283 -14.05 2.38 9.18
C PHE A 283 -13.11 1.55 10.04
N TYR A 284 -11.88 1.39 9.53
CA TYR A 284 -10.82 0.62 10.18
C TYR A 284 -9.49 1.38 10.12
N ASP A 285 -8.63 1.15 11.12
CA ASP A 285 -7.24 1.58 11.07
C ASP A 285 -6.40 0.70 10.11
N VAL A 286 -5.12 1.03 9.95
CA VAL A 286 -4.18 0.29 9.10
C VAL A 286 -3.93 -1.15 9.57
N TYR A 287 -4.26 -1.48 10.80
CA TYR A 287 -4.17 -2.81 11.40
C TYR A 287 -5.51 -3.57 11.39
N GLY A 288 -6.52 -3.01 10.72
CA GLY A 288 -7.84 -3.63 10.61
C GLY A 288 -8.66 -3.61 11.90
N LYS A 289 -8.35 -2.75 12.85
CA LYS A 289 -9.16 -2.51 14.04
C LYS A 289 -10.28 -1.54 13.70
N PRO A 290 -11.54 -1.83 14.10
CA PRO A 290 -12.63 -0.88 13.91
C PRO A 290 -12.33 0.47 14.58
N ILE A 291 -12.62 1.54 13.88
CA ILE A 291 -12.53 2.90 14.39
C ILE A 291 -13.87 3.61 14.16
N GLU A 292 -14.23 4.47 15.10
CA GLU A 292 -15.31 5.42 14.88
C GLU A 292 -14.72 6.63 14.16
N MET A 293 -15.30 6.99 13.01
CA MET A 293 -14.95 8.25 12.37
C MET A 293 -15.37 9.40 13.27
N ASN A 294 -14.41 10.20 13.65
CA ASN A 294 -14.69 11.40 14.41
C ASN A 294 -15.47 12.39 13.51
N THR A 295 -16.76 12.55 13.80
CA THR A 295 -17.66 13.49 13.11
C THR A 295 -17.72 14.83 13.84
N GLU A 296 -16.80 15.07 14.78
CA GLU A 296 -16.74 16.36 15.45
C GLU A 296 -16.58 17.48 14.41
N THR A 297 -17.54 18.36 14.37
CA THR A 297 -17.48 19.54 13.51
C THR A 297 -16.31 20.40 13.96
N PRO A 298 -15.40 20.80 13.05
CA PRO A 298 -14.29 21.67 13.42
C PRO A 298 -14.79 22.94 14.10
N SER A 299 -14.31 23.20 15.30
CA SER A 299 -14.73 24.40 16.05
C SER A 299 -13.99 25.66 15.61
N LEU A 300 -12.88 25.49 14.89
CA LEU A 300 -12.01 26.59 14.44
C LEU A 300 -12.09 26.77 12.92
N SER A 301 -12.06 28.01 12.48
CA SER A 301 -11.83 28.35 11.07
C SER A 301 -10.39 28.10 10.67
N ALA A 302 -10.10 28.04 9.37
CA ALA A 302 -8.75 27.82 8.85
C ALA A 302 -7.75 28.89 9.38
N SER A 303 -8.15 30.16 9.45
CA SER A 303 -7.31 31.21 10.02
C SER A 303 -7.01 30.98 11.48
N GLN A 304 -8.01 30.57 12.29
CA GLN A 304 -7.82 30.30 13.71
C GLN A 304 -6.90 29.08 13.95
N VAL A 305 -6.95 28.07 13.10
CA VAL A 305 -6.02 26.92 13.17
C VAL A 305 -4.58 27.38 12.91
N ILE A 306 -4.37 28.21 11.87
CA ILE A 306 -3.06 28.78 11.57
C ILE A 306 -2.59 29.71 12.69
N ASP A 307 -3.46 30.57 13.22
CA ASP A 307 -3.12 31.47 14.32
C ASP A 307 -2.67 30.69 15.56
N LYS A 308 -3.37 29.59 15.88
CA LYS A 308 -2.99 28.69 16.98
C LYS A 308 -1.60 28.08 16.77
N TYR A 309 -1.29 27.65 15.54
CA TYR A 309 0.04 27.15 15.19
C TYR A 309 1.12 28.21 15.35
N VAL A 310 0.88 29.41 14.81
CA VAL A 310 1.83 30.52 14.91
C VAL A 310 2.11 30.90 16.39
N GLN A 311 1.08 30.88 17.24
CA GLN A 311 1.26 31.07 18.69
C GLN A 311 2.08 29.95 19.32
N ALA A 312 1.79 28.70 18.95
CA ALA A 312 2.48 27.51 19.46
C ALA A 312 3.99 27.51 19.13
N ILE A 313 4.36 27.96 17.94
CA ILE A 313 5.77 27.98 17.52
C ILE A 313 6.57 29.18 18.04
N GLY A 314 5.95 30.12 18.77
CA GLY A 314 6.66 31.21 19.40
C GLY A 314 6.03 32.59 19.27
N GLY A 315 4.88 32.68 18.59
CA GLY A 315 4.10 33.91 18.40
C GLY A 315 4.51 34.73 17.17
N ILE A 316 3.55 35.56 16.71
CA ILE A 316 3.63 36.26 15.43
C ILE A 316 4.84 37.20 15.32
N ASP A 317 5.21 37.88 16.41
CA ASP A 317 6.30 38.85 16.38
C ASP A 317 7.66 38.15 16.18
N LYS A 318 7.89 37.04 16.88
CA LYS A 318 9.12 36.25 16.72
C LYS A 318 9.17 35.61 15.33
N VAL A 319 8.07 35.04 14.88
CA VAL A 319 7.99 34.41 13.53
C VAL A 319 8.29 35.43 12.43
N LYS A 320 7.72 36.66 12.53
CA LYS A 320 7.98 37.75 11.56
C LYS A 320 9.39 38.32 11.65
N SER A 321 10.04 38.18 12.78
CA SER A 321 11.44 38.65 12.97
C SER A 321 12.48 37.72 12.33
N VAL A 322 12.08 36.54 11.82
CA VAL A 322 13.01 35.62 11.19
C VAL A 322 13.42 36.14 9.81
N THR A 323 14.69 36.39 9.61
CA THR A 323 15.27 36.87 8.35
C THR A 323 16.03 35.81 7.62
N SER A 324 16.53 34.78 8.32
CA SER A 324 17.25 33.65 7.72
C SER A 324 17.15 32.40 8.60
N VAL A 325 17.17 31.24 7.96
CA VAL A 325 17.25 29.94 8.63
C VAL A 325 18.18 29.03 7.84
N ALA A 326 19.09 28.35 8.54
CA ALA A 326 19.88 27.27 7.97
C ALA A 326 19.67 25.99 8.80
N THR A 327 19.24 24.92 8.16
CA THR A 327 18.96 23.63 8.79
C THR A 327 19.81 22.54 8.15
N ASN A 328 20.49 21.74 8.97
CA ASN A 328 21.15 20.53 8.50
C ASN A 328 20.47 19.33 9.13
N MET A 329 20.15 18.35 8.29
CA MET A 329 19.49 17.10 8.67
C MET A 329 20.30 15.90 8.14
N GLU A 330 20.17 14.79 8.81
CA GLU A 330 20.71 13.51 8.36
C GLU A 330 19.63 12.44 8.44
N ALA A 331 19.65 11.56 7.44
CA ALA A 331 18.84 10.34 7.42
C ALA A 331 19.73 9.13 7.11
N SER A 332 19.29 7.94 7.52
CA SER A 332 19.98 6.69 7.18
C SER A 332 19.09 5.81 6.31
N LEU A 333 19.61 5.39 5.18
CA LEU A 333 18.95 4.45 4.28
C LEU A 333 19.87 3.25 4.05
N GLN A 334 19.52 2.08 4.56
CA GLN A 334 20.31 0.84 4.42
C GLN A 334 21.79 1.00 4.85
N GLY A 335 22.03 1.78 5.90
CA GLY A 335 23.38 2.04 6.40
C GLY A 335 24.16 3.15 5.70
N MET A 336 23.58 3.75 4.65
CA MET A 336 24.13 4.93 3.99
C MET A 336 23.57 6.21 4.60
N VAL A 337 24.44 7.22 4.79
CA VAL A 337 24.01 8.53 5.33
C VAL A 337 23.63 9.45 4.19
N ILE A 338 22.39 9.96 4.27
CA ILE A 338 21.88 11.03 3.43
C ILE A 338 21.94 12.31 4.24
N SER A 339 22.66 13.32 3.76
CA SER A 339 22.72 14.64 4.35
C SER A 339 21.83 15.62 3.58
N MET A 340 21.03 16.39 4.31
CA MET A 340 20.14 17.40 3.75
C MET A 340 20.46 18.76 4.38
N THR A 341 20.71 19.74 3.55
CA THR A 341 20.90 21.13 3.98
C THR A 341 19.81 22.00 3.37
N GLU A 342 19.16 22.77 4.20
CA GLU A 342 18.18 23.75 3.77
C GLU A 342 18.60 25.15 4.27
N LYS A 343 18.59 26.14 3.37
CA LYS A 343 18.85 27.55 3.69
C LYS A 343 17.72 28.41 3.15
N LYS A 344 17.17 29.23 4.02
CA LYS A 344 16.08 30.16 3.72
C LYS A 344 16.52 31.57 4.10
N LYS A 345 16.17 32.56 3.24
CA LYS A 345 16.43 33.97 3.52
C LYS A 345 15.29 34.81 2.95
N ILE A 346 14.86 35.81 3.70
CA ILE A 346 13.81 36.76 3.23
C ILE A 346 14.12 37.28 1.83
N GLY A 347 13.05 37.60 1.08
CA GLY A 347 13.19 38.03 -0.32
C GLY A 347 13.14 36.86 -1.32
N GLY A 348 12.57 35.75 -0.95
CA GLY A 348 12.32 34.62 -1.83
C GLY A 348 13.56 33.75 -2.07
N LYS A 349 14.61 33.85 -1.24
CA LYS A 349 15.86 33.12 -1.42
C LYS A 349 15.80 31.76 -0.71
N TYR A 350 16.02 30.69 -1.45
CA TYR A 350 15.92 29.32 -0.99
C TYR A 350 17.04 28.45 -1.57
N LEU A 351 17.63 27.61 -0.79
CA LEU A 351 18.55 26.58 -1.20
C LEU A 351 18.23 25.28 -0.46
N GLN A 352 18.08 24.20 -1.18
CA GLN A 352 18.06 22.84 -0.64
C GLN A 352 19.08 21.98 -1.36
N THR A 353 19.84 21.20 -0.60
CA THR A 353 20.77 20.22 -1.14
C THR A 353 20.58 18.89 -0.44
N VAL A 354 20.43 17.83 -1.21
CA VAL A 354 20.39 16.45 -0.73
C VAL A 354 21.63 15.74 -1.24
N SER A 355 22.43 15.16 -0.35
CA SER A 355 23.69 14.49 -0.68
C SER A 355 23.74 13.08 -0.09
N LEU A 356 24.31 12.14 -0.82
CA LEU A 356 24.58 10.78 -0.38
C LEU A 356 26.09 10.56 -0.35
N MET A 357 26.63 10.24 0.82
CA MET A 357 28.08 10.03 1.00
C MET A 357 28.93 11.19 0.45
N GLY A 358 28.45 12.43 0.59
CA GLY A 358 29.14 13.64 0.12
C GLY A 358 28.87 14.02 -1.35
N ASN A 359 28.24 13.16 -2.14
CA ASN A 359 27.87 13.47 -3.52
C ASN A 359 26.47 14.08 -3.57
N THR A 360 26.33 15.25 -4.21
CA THR A 360 25.03 15.90 -4.37
C THR A 360 24.13 15.10 -5.29
N LEU A 361 23.02 14.62 -4.74
CA LEU A 361 21.95 13.95 -5.51
C LEU A 361 20.95 14.94 -6.07
N GLN A 362 20.58 15.95 -5.27
CA GLN A 362 19.61 16.96 -5.68
C GLN A 362 20.05 18.32 -5.13
N LYS A 363 19.91 19.35 -5.97
CA LYS A 363 20.08 20.75 -5.59
C LYS A 363 18.92 21.55 -6.15
N GLN A 364 18.28 22.34 -5.30
CA GLN A 364 17.26 23.29 -5.66
C GLN A 364 17.66 24.65 -5.13
N VAL A 365 17.61 25.66 -5.95
CA VAL A 365 17.99 27.02 -5.58
C VAL A 365 17.03 28.05 -6.17
N CYS A 366 16.68 29.06 -5.38
CA CYS A 366 15.95 30.24 -5.81
C CYS A 366 16.70 31.48 -5.30
N ASP A 367 16.98 32.46 -6.19
CA ASP A 367 17.66 33.70 -5.86
C ASP A 367 16.69 34.83 -5.45
N GLY A 368 15.38 34.53 -5.38
CA GLY A 368 14.28 35.46 -5.16
C GLY A 368 13.55 35.84 -6.44
N THR A 369 14.16 35.68 -7.59
CA THR A 369 13.57 35.97 -8.91
C THR A 369 13.46 34.74 -9.78
N LYS A 370 14.55 34.03 -9.94
CA LYS A 370 14.68 32.80 -10.75
C LYS A 370 14.91 31.59 -9.84
N ALA A 371 14.62 30.41 -10.35
CA ALA A 371 14.89 29.17 -9.67
C ALA A 371 15.56 28.16 -10.62
N SER A 372 16.33 27.23 -10.05
CA SER A 372 16.84 26.07 -10.78
C SER A 372 16.78 24.82 -9.89
N SER A 373 16.67 23.67 -10.55
CA SER A 373 16.71 22.35 -9.91
C SER A 373 17.62 21.44 -10.72
N SER A 374 18.38 20.59 -10.02
CA SER A 374 19.19 19.55 -10.67
C SER A 374 19.12 18.25 -9.88
N VAL A 375 19.13 17.12 -10.58
CA VAL A 375 19.20 15.78 -10.01
C VAL A 375 20.44 15.09 -10.58
N GLN A 376 21.33 14.64 -9.72
CA GLN A 376 22.64 14.05 -10.08
C GLN A 376 23.43 14.95 -11.08
N GLY A 377 23.37 16.26 -10.86
CA GLY A 377 24.03 17.25 -11.71
C GLY A 377 23.32 17.55 -13.05
N GLN A 378 22.20 16.86 -13.36
CA GLN A 378 21.44 17.10 -14.57
C GLN A 378 20.33 18.15 -14.28
N PRO A 379 20.27 19.26 -15.04
CA PRO A 379 19.24 20.27 -14.89
C PRO A 379 17.84 19.67 -15.10
N GLN A 380 16.87 20.13 -14.30
CA GLN A 380 15.46 19.81 -14.42
C GLN A 380 14.68 21.01 -14.91
N THR A 381 13.72 20.78 -15.78
CA THR A 381 12.80 21.85 -16.21
C THR A 381 11.81 22.15 -15.11
N LEU A 382 11.75 23.40 -14.65
CA LEU A 382 10.80 23.85 -13.64
C LEU A 382 9.59 24.51 -14.32
N THR A 383 8.41 24.16 -13.81
CA THR A 383 7.16 24.87 -14.16
C THR A 383 7.05 26.18 -13.39
N GLU A 384 6.09 27.03 -13.74
CA GLU A 384 5.78 28.23 -12.96
C GLU A 384 5.35 27.90 -11.52
N ALA A 385 4.65 26.79 -11.34
CA ALA A 385 4.25 26.27 -10.02
C ALA A 385 5.46 25.90 -9.17
N ASP A 386 6.43 25.19 -9.72
CA ASP A 386 7.68 24.80 -9.02
C ASP A 386 8.47 26.03 -8.57
N ILE A 387 8.61 27.00 -9.44
CA ILE A 387 9.30 28.27 -9.12
C ILE A 387 8.58 29.01 -8.00
N GLN A 388 7.25 29.05 -8.03
CA GLN A 388 6.46 29.68 -6.98
C GLN A 388 6.55 28.94 -5.64
N GLU A 389 6.58 27.60 -5.68
CA GLU A 389 6.78 26.78 -4.47
C GLU A 389 8.15 27.05 -3.86
N LEU A 390 9.22 27.05 -4.63
CA LEU A 390 10.57 27.35 -4.14
C LEU A 390 10.65 28.74 -3.50
N LYS A 391 9.98 29.74 -4.08
CA LYS A 391 9.86 31.07 -3.47
C LYS A 391 9.10 31.03 -2.14
N ASN A 392 8.03 30.26 -2.05
CA ASN A 392 7.23 30.14 -0.83
C ASN A 392 8.01 29.41 0.28
N ASN A 393 8.87 28.46 -0.08
CA ASN A 393 9.71 27.71 0.85
C ASN A 393 10.80 28.59 1.51
N SER A 394 11.05 29.82 1.00
CA SER A 394 11.95 30.78 1.66
C SER A 394 11.40 31.35 2.96
N ASP A 395 10.09 31.32 3.16
CA ASP A 395 9.45 31.79 4.39
C ASP A 395 9.69 30.80 5.52
N PHE A 396 9.98 31.26 6.74
CA PHE A 396 10.08 30.40 7.92
C PHE A 396 8.74 29.73 8.27
N CYS A 397 7.67 30.51 8.16
CA CYS A 397 6.30 30.08 8.40
C CYS A 397 5.42 30.49 7.21
N PRO A 398 5.40 29.72 6.12
CA PRO A 398 4.63 30.06 4.91
C PRO A 398 3.12 30.12 5.18
N GLN A 399 2.63 29.45 6.23
CA GLN A 399 1.23 29.44 6.66
C GLN A 399 0.67 30.85 6.87
N LEU A 400 1.48 31.77 7.40
CA LEU A 400 1.09 33.17 7.61
C LEU A 400 0.67 33.88 6.30
N TYR A 401 1.15 33.42 5.18
CA TYR A 401 0.99 34.07 3.90
C TYR A 401 0.01 33.36 2.96
N TYR A 402 -0.55 32.21 3.35
CA TYR A 402 -1.45 31.42 2.50
C TYR A 402 -2.62 32.24 1.96
N SER A 403 -3.36 32.91 2.85
CA SER A 403 -4.50 33.74 2.45
C SER A 403 -4.08 34.94 1.57
N SER A 404 -2.99 35.64 1.91
CA SER A 404 -2.51 36.79 1.13
C SER A 404 -1.95 36.38 -0.24
N LYS A 405 -1.40 35.17 -0.36
CA LYS A 405 -1.00 34.56 -1.63
C LYS A 405 -2.19 33.99 -2.41
N GLY A 406 -3.41 34.07 -1.84
CA GLY A 406 -4.67 33.68 -2.49
C GLY A 406 -4.90 32.19 -2.54
N HIS A 407 -4.33 31.42 -1.62
CA HIS A 407 -4.68 30.02 -1.46
C HIS A 407 -6.07 29.87 -0.84
N LYS A 408 -6.84 28.92 -1.34
CA LYS A 408 -8.10 28.52 -0.70
C LYS A 408 -7.78 27.57 0.45
N LEU A 409 -8.29 27.89 1.63
CA LEU A 409 -8.09 27.12 2.85
C LEU A 409 -9.43 26.53 3.33
N GLU A 410 -9.44 25.24 3.66
CA GLU A 410 -10.64 24.53 4.08
C GLU A 410 -10.32 23.54 5.20
N VAL A 411 -10.91 23.75 6.40
CA VAL A 411 -10.83 22.76 7.48
C VAL A 411 -11.83 21.66 7.19
N LYS A 412 -11.34 20.45 6.92
CA LYS A 412 -12.13 19.27 6.53
C LYS A 412 -12.71 18.51 7.72
N GLY A 413 -12.09 18.60 8.87
CA GLY A 413 -12.51 17.84 10.04
C GLY A 413 -11.39 17.71 11.06
N ILE A 414 -11.64 16.80 12.00
CA ILE A 414 -10.66 16.34 12.98
C ILE A 414 -10.35 14.88 12.69
N GLU A 415 -9.08 14.53 12.54
CA GLU A 415 -8.62 13.17 12.35
C GLU A 415 -7.73 12.71 13.49
N ASP A 416 -7.72 11.41 13.72
CA ASP A 416 -6.73 10.78 14.58
C ASP A 416 -5.48 10.43 13.76
N ILE A 417 -4.36 11.03 14.14
CA ILE A 417 -3.05 10.78 13.55
C ILE A 417 -2.19 10.09 14.61
N GLU A 418 -2.12 8.78 14.55
CA GLU A 418 -1.32 7.96 15.49
C GLU A 418 -1.66 8.23 16.96
N GLY A 419 -2.95 8.33 17.28
CA GLY A 419 -3.46 8.59 18.62
C GLY A 419 -3.53 10.06 19.01
N LYS A 420 -3.21 10.99 18.11
CA LYS A 420 -3.36 12.43 18.31
C LYS A 420 -4.50 12.98 17.45
N LYS A 421 -5.45 13.66 18.07
CA LYS A 421 -6.49 14.39 17.33
C LYS A 421 -5.90 15.62 16.67
N ALA A 422 -6.09 15.77 15.36
CA ALA A 422 -5.56 16.89 14.58
C ALA A 422 -6.61 17.50 13.66
N TYR A 423 -6.62 18.84 13.53
CA TYR A 423 -7.37 19.51 12.47
C TYR A 423 -6.75 19.18 11.12
N GLN A 424 -7.56 18.70 10.19
CA GLN A 424 -7.19 18.53 8.78
C GLN A 424 -7.46 19.85 8.05
N LEU A 425 -6.41 20.53 7.61
CA LEU A 425 -6.48 21.73 6.78
C LEU A 425 -6.04 21.42 5.36
N ASP A 426 -6.95 21.55 4.42
CA ASP A 426 -6.68 21.46 3.00
C ASP A 426 -6.30 22.81 2.43
N ILE A 427 -5.19 22.87 1.70
CA ILE A 427 -4.66 24.05 1.05
C ILE A 427 -4.70 23.84 -0.48
N THR A 428 -5.44 24.67 -1.16
CA THR A 428 -5.50 24.68 -2.63
C THR A 428 -4.83 25.96 -3.13
N PRO A 429 -3.64 25.87 -3.72
CA PRO A 429 -2.93 27.05 -4.25
C PRO A 429 -3.60 27.56 -5.52
N LYS A 430 -3.28 28.78 -5.94
CA LYS A 430 -3.72 29.31 -7.25
C LYS A 430 -3.11 28.55 -8.41
N VAL A 431 -1.86 28.10 -8.25
CA VAL A 431 -1.09 27.34 -9.22
C VAL A 431 -0.38 26.23 -8.47
N GLY A 432 -0.35 25.04 -9.05
CA GLY A 432 0.24 23.87 -8.42
C GLY A 432 -0.77 22.92 -7.78
N GLN A 433 -0.27 21.94 -7.08
CA GLN A 433 -1.07 20.86 -6.53
C GLN A 433 -1.56 21.18 -5.11
N LYS A 434 -2.73 20.67 -4.77
CA LYS A 434 -3.32 20.72 -3.43
C LYS A 434 -2.47 19.88 -2.47
N TRP A 435 -2.34 20.37 -1.20
CA TRP A 435 -1.79 19.58 -0.11
C TRP A 435 -2.63 19.71 1.15
N THR A 436 -2.34 18.88 2.15
CA THR A 436 -3.06 18.85 3.43
C THR A 436 -2.07 18.94 4.58
N GLU A 437 -2.36 19.78 5.58
CA GLU A 437 -1.62 19.90 6.82
C GLU A 437 -2.50 19.47 8.00
N TYR A 438 -1.89 18.78 8.98
CA TYR A 438 -2.58 18.28 10.17
C TYR A 438 -2.00 18.98 11.41
N TYR A 439 -2.88 19.68 12.10
CA TYR A 439 -2.53 20.48 13.29
C TYR A 439 -3.05 19.80 14.54
N ASP A 440 -2.17 19.34 15.42
CA ASP A 440 -2.54 18.71 16.69
C ASP A 440 -3.44 19.60 17.55
N LEU A 441 -4.58 19.08 18.00
CA LEU A 441 -5.55 19.84 18.78
C LEU A 441 -4.98 20.32 20.11
N ALA A 442 -4.12 19.56 20.73
CA ALA A 442 -3.59 19.87 22.05
C ALA A 442 -2.48 20.92 21.98
N SER A 443 -1.46 20.70 21.16
CA SER A 443 -0.29 21.57 21.06
C SER A 443 -0.44 22.70 20.05
N GLY A 444 -1.30 22.57 19.06
CA GLY A 444 -1.41 23.47 17.91
C GLY A 444 -0.31 23.29 16.86
N LEU A 445 0.62 22.36 17.06
CA LEU A 445 1.74 22.12 16.15
C LEU A 445 1.32 21.30 14.94
N ILE A 446 1.99 21.50 13.80
CA ILE A 446 1.84 20.63 12.64
C ILE A 446 2.49 19.28 12.97
N ILE A 447 1.75 18.19 12.82
CA ILE A 447 2.26 16.84 13.07
C ILE A 447 2.39 16.01 11.81
N ARG A 448 1.67 16.40 10.72
CA ARG A 448 1.74 15.72 9.42
C ARG A 448 1.47 16.70 8.29
N GLU A 449 2.21 16.53 7.20
CA GLU A 449 1.92 17.13 5.90
C GLU A 449 1.74 16.04 4.87
N VAL A 450 0.77 16.20 3.96
CA VAL A 450 0.50 15.27 2.87
C VAL A 450 0.49 16.04 1.57
N LYS A 451 1.42 15.72 0.68
CA LYS A 451 1.53 16.31 -0.65
C LYS A 451 1.39 15.23 -1.73
N VAL A 452 0.91 15.60 -2.90
CA VAL A 452 0.97 14.75 -4.08
C VAL A 452 2.27 15.09 -4.81
N ASP A 453 3.03 14.06 -5.18
CA ASP A 453 4.26 14.19 -5.96
C ASP A 453 4.08 13.50 -7.31
N GLY A 454 4.70 14.05 -8.37
CA GLY A 454 4.63 13.53 -9.72
C GLY A 454 3.43 14.03 -10.53
N GLU A 455 3.37 13.58 -11.79
CA GLU A 455 2.32 13.92 -12.74
C GLU A 455 1.75 12.67 -13.42
N GLY A 456 0.49 12.73 -13.82
CA GLY A 456 -0.18 11.67 -14.58
C GLY A 456 -0.16 10.32 -13.87
N GLU A 457 0.43 9.34 -14.50
CA GLU A 457 0.47 7.95 -14.02
C GLU A 457 1.45 7.72 -12.86
N ASN A 458 2.43 8.61 -12.70
CA ASN A 458 3.48 8.54 -11.70
C ASN A 458 3.15 9.34 -10.42
N MET A 459 1.89 9.76 -10.26
CA MET A 459 1.47 10.46 -9.06
C MET A 459 1.60 9.56 -7.81
N ALA A 460 2.32 10.05 -6.82
CA ALA A 460 2.48 9.41 -5.52
C ALA A 460 2.09 10.38 -4.40
N THR A 461 1.60 9.84 -3.29
CA THR A 461 1.33 10.64 -2.10
C THR A 461 2.56 10.62 -1.20
N MET A 462 3.17 11.76 -0.99
CA MET A 462 4.25 11.95 -0.03
C MET A 462 3.65 12.41 1.30
N THR A 463 3.98 11.69 2.37
CA THR A 463 3.60 12.03 3.73
C THR A 463 4.84 12.38 4.53
N SER A 464 4.82 13.52 5.22
CA SER A 464 5.88 13.97 6.12
C SER A 464 5.31 14.09 7.54
N ASP A 465 5.74 13.22 8.45
CA ASP A 465 5.37 13.27 9.87
C ASP A 465 6.42 14.06 10.64
N LEU A 466 5.98 15.14 11.29
CA LEU A 466 6.84 16.06 12.01
C LEU A 466 6.72 15.84 13.52
N SER A 467 7.86 15.77 14.19
CA SER A 467 7.93 15.51 15.64
C SER A 467 9.21 16.05 16.27
N ASP A 468 9.38 15.81 17.57
CA ASP A 468 10.55 16.26 18.35
C ASP A 468 10.79 17.78 18.23
N TYR A 469 9.74 18.57 18.44
CA TYR A 469 9.81 20.02 18.40
C TYR A 469 10.69 20.54 19.53
N LYS A 470 11.75 21.31 19.18
CA LYS A 470 12.68 21.92 20.13
C LYS A 470 12.75 23.43 19.95
N GLU A 471 13.01 24.11 21.03
CA GLU A 471 13.16 25.56 21.01
C GLU A 471 14.53 25.97 20.46
N VAL A 472 14.51 26.84 19.46
CA VAL A 472 15.70 27.52 18.91
C VAL A 472 15.43 29.00 18.84
N LYS A 473 16.14 29.81 19.65
CA LYS A 473 15.95 31.26 19.76
C LYS A 473 14.51 31.67 20.04
N GLY A 474 13.80 30.90 20.86
CA GLY A 474 12.41 31.15 21.24
C GLY A 474 11.36 30.74 20.20
N LEU A 475 11.74 29.98 19.21
CA LEU A 475 10.87 29.41 18.20
C LEU A 475 10.93 27.88 18.27
N LEU A 476 9.76 27.19 18.17
CA LEU A 476 9.71 25.74 18.10
C LEU A 476 9.92 25.29 16.67
N VAL A 477 10.88 24.38 16.48
CA VAL A 477 11.23 23.82 15.18
C VAL A 477 11.21 22.28 15.28
N PRO A 478 10.60 21.55 14.34
CA PRO A 478 10.62 20.10 14.34
C PRO A 478 12.05 19.58 14.13
N HIS A 479 12.48 18.61 14.94
CA HIS A 479 13.81 18.02 14.87
C HIS A 479 13.82 16.59 14.31
N LYS A 480 12.63 16.06 14.03
CA LYS A 480 12.47 14.77 13.38
C LYS A 480 11.38 14.86 12.34
N THR A 481 11.67 14.38 11.14
CA THR A 481 10.70 14.22 10.05
C THR A 481 10.79 12.79 9.50
N VAL A 482 9.65 12.11 9.39
CA VAL A 482 9.56 10.80 8.73
C VAL A 482 8.85 10.99 7.40
N ILE A 483 9.56 10.74 6.30
CA ILE A 483 9.03 10.89 4.94
C ILE A 483 8.66 9.51 4.41
N SER A 484 7.44 9.34 3.92
CA SER A 484 6.93 8.09 3.37
C SER A 484 6.09 8.32 2.11
N GLY A 485 5.87 7.25 1.33
CA GLY A 485 5.01 7.25 0.15
C GLY A 485 5.73 7.36 -1.19
N THR A 486 6.92 7.94 -1.26
CA THR A 486 7.72 8.08 -2.49
C THR A 486 8.82 7.03 -2.60
N MET A 487 9.14 6.36 -1.50
CA MET A 487 10.13 5.28 -1.43
C MET A 487 9.53 4.02 -0.83
N PRO A 488 10.09 2.83 -1.11
CA PRO A 488 9.59 1.57 -0.55
C PRO A 488 9.62 1.50 0.98
N MET A 489 10.52 2.29 1.62
CA MET A 489 10.65 2.37 3.07
C MET A 489 10.59 3.84 3.51
N PRO A 490 10.01 4.13 4.69
CA PRO A 490 10.05 5.47 5.27
C PRO A 490 11.49 5.93 5.51
N LEU A 491 11.76 7.21 5.24
CA LEU A 491 13.02 7.86 5.50
C LEU A 491 12.90 8.74 6.76
N GLU A 492 13.61 8.38 7.80
CA GLU A 492 13.68 9.18 9.04
C GLU A 492 14.83 10.19 8.95
N ALA A 493 14.49 11.48 8.90
CA ALA A 493 15.42 12.59 8.88
C ALA A 493 15.49 13.26 10.26
N ILE A 494 16.68 13.36 10.82
CA ILE A 494 16.95 13.99 12.13
C ILE A 494 17.73 15.28 11.92
N VAL A 495 17.21 16.36 12.50
CA VAL A 495 17.88 17.66 12.49
C VAL A 495 19.11 17.64 13.39
N LYS A 496 20.26 17.98 12.84
CA LYS A 496 21.55 18.10 13.54
C LYS A 496 21.82 19.51 14.01
N SER A 497 21.40 20.49 13.25
CA SER A 497 21.55 21.89 13.62
C SER A 497 20.51 22.78 12.97
N VAL A 498 20.05 23.80 13.69
CA VAL A 498 19.23 24.90 13.19
C VAL A 498 19.86 26.22 13.61
N LYS A 499 20.06 27.11 12.65
CA LYS A 499 20.56 28.46 12.87
C LYS A 499 19.55 29.48 12.38
N ILE A 500 19.07 30.33 13.25
CA ILE A 500 18.06 31.36 12.94
C ILE A 500 18.70 32.75 13.06
N ASN A 501 18.42 33.63 12.10
CA ASN A 501 18.95 34.99 12.05
C ASN A 501 20.47 35.04 12.11
N GLU A 502 21.15 34.07 11.49
CA GLU A 502 22.59 34.17 11.23
C GLU A 502 22.78 34.60 9.76
N GLU A 503 23.90 35.30 9.52
CA GLU A 503 24.21 35.80 8.18
C GLU A 503 24.41 34.65 7.21
N ILE A 504 23.63 34.64 6.10
CA ILE A 504 23.80 33.73 4.97
C ILE A 504 24.17 34.60 3.77
N PRO A 505 25.38 34.45 3.20
CA PRO A 505 25.80 35.22 2.04
C PRO A 505 24.86 35.00 0.85
N ASP A 506 24.57 36.05 0.09
CA ASP A 506 23.72 35.94 -1.11
C ASP A 506 24.33 35.04 -2.20
N SER A 507 25.66 34.86 -2.17
CA SER A 507 26.37 33.93 -3.05
C SER A 507 25.93 32.47 -2.90
N GLU A 508 25.36 32.07 -1.78
CA GLU A 508 24.82 30.74 -1.53
C GLU A 508 23.57 30.43 -2.40
N PHE A 509 22.88 31.46 -2.80
CA PHE A 509 21.63 31.35 -3.59
C PHE A 509 21.84 31.64 -5.08
N LYS A 510 23.10 31.67 -5.56
CA LYS A 510 23.39 31.86 -7.00
C LYS A 510 22.90 30.65 -7.78
N ILE A 511 22.31 30.96 -8.91
CA ILE A 511 21.95 29.99 -9.95
C ILE A 511 23.12 29.92 -10.90
N ASP A 512 23.70 28.72 -11.05
CA ASP A 512 24.81 28.46 -11.96
C ASP A 512 24.37 28.46 -13.42
#